data_80c7af3bf18f79d33335dae5f64e6d5f
#
_entry.id   80c7af3bf18f79d33335dae5f64e6d5f
#
_cell.length_a   1.000
_cell.length_b   1.000
_cell.length_c   1.000
_cell.angle_alpha   90.00
_cell.angle_beta   90.00
_cell.angle_gamma   90.00
#
_symmetry.space_group_name_H-M   'P 1'
#
loop_
_entity.id
_entity.type
_entity.pdbx_description
1 polymer ?
#
loop_
_entity_poly.entity_id
_entity_poly.type
_entity_poly.pdbx_seq_one_letter_code
_entity_poly.pdbx_strand_id
1 'polypeptide(L)'
;MRMRWVGAMLALFLGPIMTQAATDPSQQRTVLAALELEGLRVERGYAPSPLGQIHYQDVGVAKDGQPIYVLFHQVPWFHIYYSRAQAELAKRGIRSIAFDTPGYGLSSRPSQPPSISDYVNALRAALAHLKVDRAVVVGHHTGVTLGVEFARRAPEQVQCLVGHGVPIYTEAEAKARLANPHWDQSYKPEGAHLSERYAFLSGRLAGSPDALHWSVFSLFLAGPNEWFGHHAVFRYDMAGAIKELKVPMIVLSNPDDLLDFTLDRVRALRLDFSYR
;
A
#
# COMPACT_ATOMS: atom_id res chain seq x y z
N MET A 1 7.88 -25.04 10.94
CA MET A 1 8.60 -24.83 9.64
C MET A 1 9.09 -23.40 9.64
N ARG A 2 10.39 -23.18 9.81
CA ARG A 2 10.95 -21.90 10.25
C ARG A 2 11.12 -20.93 9.08
N MET A 3 10.62 -19.79 9.25
CA MET A 3 10.73 -18.41 8.73
C MET A 3 11.95 -18.03 7.82
N ARG A 4 12.40 -18.92 6.93
CA ARG A 4 13.50 -18.62 5.97
C ARG A 4 13.10 -17.64 4.84
N TRP A 5 11.79 -17.43 4.63
CA TRP A 5 11.23 -16.63 3.53
C TRP A 5 11.10 -15.14 3.85
N VAL A 6 11.08 -14.80 5.14
CA VAL A 6 10.93 -13.40 5.59
C VAL A 6 12.18 -12.57 5.31
N GLY A 7 13.36 -13.18 5.36
CA GLY A 7 14.61 -12.47 5.07
C GLY A 7 14.74 -11.97 3.63
N ALA A 8 14.12 -12.66 2.66
CA ALA A 8 14.14 -12.24 1.27
C ALA A 8 13.26 -11.00 1.02
N MET A 9 12.22 -10.80 1.82
CA MET A 9 11.33 -9.66 1.70
C MET A 9 11.90 -8.37 2.33
N LEU A 10 12.72 -8.51 3.38
CA LEU A 10 13.38 -7.35 4.01
C LEU A 10 14.25 -6.57 2.99
N ALA A 11 14.98 -7.29 2.13
CA ALA A 11 15.81 -6.66 1.12
C ALA A 11 15.03 -5.92 0.03
N LEU A 12 13.74 -6.22 -0.14
CA LEU A 12 12.88 -5.60 -1.16
C LEU A 12 12.33 -4.24 -0.73
N PHE A 13 12.17 -4.03 0.58
CA PHE A 13 11.62 -2.79 1.14
C PHE A 13 12.69 -1.84 1.69
N LEU A 14 13.89 -2.35 1.99
CA LEU A 14 15.00 -1.58 2.54
C LEU A 14 16.06 -1.20 1.49
N GLY A 15 15.83 -1.48 0.21
CA GLY A 15 16.68 -0.93 -0.86
C GLY A 15 16.58 0.59 -0.87
N PRO A 16 17.65 1.32 -1.19
CA PRO A 16 17.68 2.77 -1.12
C PRO A 16 16.68 3.35 -2.12
N ILE A 17 15.47 3.64 -1.65
CA ILE A 17 14.52 4.50 -2.36
C ILE A 17 15.03 5.96 -2.33
N MET A 18 16.02 6.23 -1.52
CA MET A 18 16.51 7.55 -1.18
C MET A 18 18.03 7.59 -1.24
N THR A 19 18.63 7.63 -2.40
CA THR A 19 19.92 8.32 -2.64
C THR A 19 20.38 8.09 -4.07
N GLN A 20 20.12 9.04 -4.92
CA GLN A 20 21.07 9.64 -5.88
C GLN A 20 20.28 10.57 -6.79
N ALA A 21 20.58 11.85 -6.74
CA ALA A 21 20.18 12.74 -7.80
C ALA A 21 20.73 12.17 -9.11
N ALA A 22 19.84 11.64 -9.95
CA ALA A 22 20.22 11.07 -11.23
C ALA A 22 20.62 12.22 -12.16
N THR A 23 21.91 12.38 -12.39
CA THR A 23 22.47 13.30 -13.38
C THR A 23 22.65 12.65 -14.76
N ASP A 24 22.34 11.36 -14.88
CA ASP A 24 22.52 10.58 -16.11
C ASP A 24 21.18 10.47 -16.89
N PRO A 25 21.12 10.94 -18.16
CA PRO A 25 19.93 10.79 -18.99
C PRO A 25 19.50 9.33 -19.23
N SER A 26 20.41 8.35 -19.08
CA SER A 26 20.06 6.92 -19.14
C SER A 26 19.18 6.49 -17.97
N GLN A 27 19.22 7.21 -16.86
CA GLN A 27 18.39 6.97 -15.68
C GLN A 27 17.00 7.63 -15.75
N GLN A 28 16.74 8.51 -16.72
CA GLN A 28 15.40 9.03 -17.00
C GLN A 28 14.42 7.94 -17.48
N ARG A 29 14.92 6.77 -17.83
CA ARG A 29 14.10 5.58 -18.09
C ARG A 29 13.48 4.97 -16.83
N THR A 30 13.84 5.44 -15.65
CA THR A 30 13.47 4.84 -14.36
C THR A 30 11.98 4.95 -14.06
N VAL A 31 11.32 6.03 -14.53
CA VAL A 31 9.85 6.18 -14.38
C VAL A 31 9.10 5.02 -15.05
N LEU A 32 9.60 4.56 -16.20
CA LEU A 32 9.04 3.41 -16.91
C LEU A 32 9.54 2.08 -16.35
N ALA A 33 10.71 2.06 -15.72
CA ALA A 33 11.28 0.84 -15.11
C ALA A 33 10.40 0.28 -14.00
N ALA A 34 9.63 1.12 -13.30
CA ALA A 34 8.62 0.65 -12.35
C ALA A 34 7.52 -0.20 -13.02
N LEU A 35 7.39 -0.12 -14.34
CA LEU A 35 6.46 -0.91 -15.16
C LEU A 35 7.14 -2.13 -15.81
N GLU A 36 8.47 -2.23 -15.72
CA GLU A 36 9.24 -3.33 -16.33
C GLU A 36 9.07 -4.63 -15.56
N LEU A 37 8.01 -5.33 -15.90
CA LEU A 37 7.79 -6.73 -15.52
C LEU A 37 8.12 -7.63 -16.73
N GLU A 38 9.04 -7.17 -17.57
CA GLU A 38 9.39 -7.85 -18.81
C GLU A 38 9.93 -9.25 -18.55
N GLY A 39 9.47 -10.22 -19.35
CA GLY A 39 9.85 -11.63 -19.18
C GLY A 39 9.19 -12.35 -18.01
N LEU A 40 8.37 -11.68 -17.22
CA LEU A 40 7.61 -12.28 -16.13
C LEU A 40 6.15 -12.57 -16.54
N ARG A 41 5.54 -13.59 -15.92
CA ARG A 41 4.09 -13.75 -16.03
C ARG A 41 3.42 -12.59 -15.30
N VAL A 42 2.66 -11.79 -16.04
CA VAL A 42 1.84 -10.70 -15.51
C VAL A 42 0.42 -10.87 -16.02
N GLU A 43 -0.52 -10.88 -15.11
CA GLU A 43 -1.96 -10.87 -15.42
C GLU A 43 -2.59 -9.64 -14.72
N ARG A 44 -3.43 -8.93 -15.45
CA ARG A 44 -4.21 -7.82 -14.92
C ARG A 44 -5.68 -8.08 -15.18
N GLY A 45 -6.50 -7.71 -14.22
CA GLY A 45 -7.93 -7.93 -14.36
C GLY A 45 -8.73 -7.20 -13.28
N TYR A 46 -10.02 -7.51 -13.28
CA TYR A 46 -10.97 -6.94 -12.35
C TYR A 46 -11.71 -8.06 -11.61
N ALA A 47 -11.80 -7.93 -10.31
CA ALA A 47 -12.57 -8.81 -9.45
C ALA A 47 -13.82 -8.08 -8.94
N PRO A 48 -15.00 -8.74 -8.91
CA PRO A 48 -16.21 -8.12 -8.38
C PRO A 48 -16.14 -7.96 -6.87
N SER A 49 -16.74 -6.89 -6.36
CA SER A 49 -16.83 -6.61 -4.94
C SER A 49 -18.08 -5.79 -4.59
N PRO A 50 -18.46 -5.67 -3.28
CA PRO A 50 -19.52 -4.79 -2.83
C PRO A 50 -19.29 -3.29 -3.15
N LEU A 51 -18.04 -2.88 -3.38
CA LEU A 51 -17.68 -1.50 -3.76
C LEU A 51 -17.40 -1.36 -5.27
N GLY A 52 -17.91 -2.28 -6.08
CA GLY A 52 -17.68 -2.31 -7.52
C GLY A 52 -16.52 -3.22 -7.90
N GLN A 53 -15.91 -2.98 -9.06
CA GLN A 53 -14.82 -3.80 -9.56
C GLN A 53 -13.48 -3.34 -8.96
N ILE A 54 -12.69 -4.30 -8.49
CA ILE A 54 -11.35 -4.08 -7.98
C ILE A 54 -10.34 -4.53 -9.02
N HIS A 55 -9.53 -3.58 -9.48
CA HIS A 55 -8.38 -3.90 -10.32
C HIS A 55 -7.28 -4.60 -9.53
N TYR A 56 -6.63 -5.56 -10.17
CA TYR A 56 -5.46 -6.24 -9.62
C TYR A 56 -4.38 -6.45 -10.67
N GLN A 57 -3.14 -6.51 -10.20
CA GLN A 57 -1.97 -6.98 -10.95
C GLN A 57 -1.40 -8.21 -10.25
N ASP A 58 -1.43 -9.36 -10.93
CA ASP A 58 -0.96 -10.66 -10.47
C ASP A 58 0.34 -11.00 -11.21
N VAL A 59 1.41 -11.19 -10.46
CA VAL A 59 2.76 -11.37 -11.02
C VAL A 59 3.39 -12.64 -10.45
N GLY A 60 4.04 -13.39 -11.34
CA GLY A 60 4.71 -14.64 -11.00
C GLY A 60 3.78 -15.84 -11.01
N VAL A 61 4.31 -17.00 -10.63
CA VAL A 61 3.59 -18.28 -10.62
C VAL A 61 3.69 -18.87 -9.21
N ALA A 62 2.55 -19.31 -8.68
CA ALA A 62 2.54 -20.04 -7.42
C ALA A 62 3.28 -21.37 -7.59
N LYS A 63 4.18 -21.66 -6.67
CA LYS A 63 4.84 -22.99 -6.55
C LYS A 63 4.25 -23.70 -5.36
N ASP A 64 4.17 -25.02 -5.45
CA ASP A 64 3.65 -25.85 -4.38
C ASP A 64 4.34 -25.56 -3.05
N GLY A 65 3.57 -25.35 -2.01
CA GLY A 65 4.06 -25.06 -0.66
C GLY A 65 4.59 -23.64 -0.43
N GLN A 66 4.59 -22.78 -1.45
CA GLN A 66 4.97 -21.38 -1.28
C GLN A 66 3.75 -20.48 -1.02
N PRO A 67 3.87 -19.50 -0.12
CA PRO A 67 2.80 -18.56 0.13
C PRO A 67 2.60 -17.61 -1.07
N ILE A 68 1.35 -17.23 -1.31
CA ILE A 68 1.01 -16.10 -2.17
C ILE A 68 1.13 -14.82 -1.35
N TYR A 69 1.66 -13.76 -1.95
CA TYR A 69 1.75 -12.45 -1.32
C TYR A 69 0.63 -11.54 -1.84
N VAL A 70 -0.09 -10.91 -0.93
CA VAL A 70 -1.15 -9.94 -1.23
C VAL A 70 -0.69 -8.57 -0.75
N LEU A 71 -0.72 -7.58 -1.65
CA LEU A 71 -0.06 -6.30 -1.46
C LEU A 71 -1.10 -5.18 -1.45
N PHE A 72 -1.21 -4.45 -0.32
CA PHE A 72 -2.10 -3.32 -0.12
C PHE A 72 -1.31 -2.02 -0.04
N HIS A 73 -1.49 -1.17 -1.03
CA HIS A 73 -0.77 0.09 -1.17
C HIS A 73 -1.24 1.15 -0.17
N GLN A 74 -0.41 2.17 0.00
CA GLN A 74 -0.81 3.42 0.65
C GLN A 74 -1.68 4.26 -0.29
N VAL A 75 -2.63 5.00 0.24
CA VAL A 75 -3.38 5.98 -0.55
C VAL A 75 -2.61 7.30 -0.66
N PRO A 76 -2.74 8.04 -1.77
CA PRO A 76 -3.58 7.77 -2.94
C PRO A 76 -2.94 6.90 -4.04
N TRP A 77 -1.86 6.19 -3.75
CA TRP A 77 -1.19 5.32 -4.70
C TRP A 77 -2.09 4.16 -5.16
N PHE A 78 -1.57 3.23 -5.99
CA PHE A 78 -2.24 2.08 -6.56
C PHE A 78 -1.23 0.94 -6.81
N HIS A 79 -1.62 -0.17 -7.43
CA HIS A 79 -0.77 -1.37 -7.61
C HIS A 79 0.65 -1.08 -8.07
N ILE A 80 0.86 0.01 -8.85
CA ILE A 80 2.17 0.35 -9.40
C ILE A 80 3.23 0.59 -8.32
N TYR A 81 2.80 0.98 -7.11
CA TYR A 81 3.67 1.12 -5.95
C TYR A 81 4.49 -0.15 -5.68
N TYR A 82 3.91 -1.32 -5.98
CA TYR A 82 4.53 -2.61 -5.73
C TYR A 82 5.18 -3.25 -6.94
N SER A 83 5.20 -2.63 -8.12
CA SER A 83 5.70 -3.27 -9.35
C SER A 83 7.13 -3.79 -9.22
N ARG A 84 8.04 -3.03 -8.63
CA ARG A 84 9.42 -3.47 -8.36
C ARG A 84 9.48 -4.64 -7.38
N ALA A 85 8.73 -4.56 -6.29
CA ALA A 85 8.65 -5.65 -5.31
C ALA A 85 8.07 -6.93 -5.93
N GLN A 86 7.03 -6.81 -6.77
CA GLN A 86 6.45 -7.93 -7.50
C GLN A 86 7.46 -8.56 -8.47
N ALA A 87 8.22 -7.75 -9.20
CA ALA A 87 9.29 -8.25 -10.07
C ALA A 87 10.33 -9.07 -9.28
N GLU A 88 10.77 -8.55 -8.14
CA GLU A 88 11.75 -9.22 -7.31
C GLU A 88 11.20 -10.48 -6.62
N LEU A 89 9.94 -10.50 -6.23
CA LEU A 89 9.26 -11.69 -5.72
C LEU A 89 9.16 -12.76 -6.81
N ALA A 90 8.77 -12.39 -8.03
CA ALA A 90 8.62 -13.31 -9.15
C ALA A 90 9.96 -13.93 -9.57
N LYS A 91 11.07 -13.17 -9.59
CA LYS A 91 12.43 -13.69 -9.82
C LYS A 91 12.81 -14.76 -8.79
N ARG A 92 12.26 -14.69 -7.58
CA ARG A 92 12.43 -15.71 -6.52
C ARG A 92 11.41 -16.84 -6.59
N GLY A 93 10.55 -16.85 -7.62
CA GLY A 93 9.50 -17.83 -7.83
C GLY A 93 8.31 -17.67 -6.89
N ILE A 94 8.05 -16.46 -6.42
CA ILE A 94 6.94 -16.13 -5.51
C ILE A 94 5.87 -15.38 -6.30
N ARG A 95 4.62 -15.86 -6.25
CA ARG A 95 3.47 -15.16 -6.81
C ARG A 95 3.01 -14.06 -5.87
N SER A 96 2.69 -12.91 -6.44
CA SER A 96 2.15 -11.77 -5.68
C SER A 96 1.02 -11.06 -6.43
N ILE A 97 0.03 -10.58 -5.68
CA ILE A 97 -1.14 -9.88 -6.20
C ILE A 97 -1.20 -8.51 -5.54
N ALA A 98 -1.07 -7.45 -6.32
CA ALA A 98 -1.27 -6.08 -5.87
C ALA A 98 -2.66 -5.60 -6.29
N PHE A 99 -3.46 -5.14 -5.33
CA PHE A 99 -4.79 -4.61 -5.58
C PHE A 99 -4.76 -3.08 -5.62
N ASP A 100 -5.63 -2.51 -6.44
CA ASP A 100 -6.02 -1.11 -6.29
C ASP A 100 -7.19 -1.03 -5.31
N THR A 101 -6.99 -0.36 -4.19
CA THR A 101 -8.05 -0.13 -3.21
C THR A 101 -9.22 0.63 -3.89
N PRO A 102 -10.51 0.28 -3.63
CA PRO A 102 -11.64 1.02 -4.19
C PRO A 102 -11.50 2.55 -4.03
N GLY A 103 -11.70 3.29 -5.09
CA GLY A 103 -11.47 4.74 -5.13
C GLY A 103 -10.10 5.14 -5.67
N TYR A 104 -9.16 4.20 -5.81
CA TYR A 104 -7.79 4.47 -6.26
C TYR A 104 -7.43 3.65 -7.49
N GLY A 105 -6.40 4.10 -8.21
CA GLY A 105 -5.92 3.43 -9.40
C GLY A 105 -7.03 3.20 -10.43
N LEU A 106 -7.16 1.96 -10.86
CA LEU A 106 -8.11 1.53 -11.88
C LEU A 106 -9.37 0.88 -11.28
N SER A 107 -9.49 0.80 -9.94
CA SER A 107 -10.67 0.27 -9.27
C SER A 107 -11.85 1.22 -9.33
N SER A 108 -13.07 0.67 -9.16
CA SER A 108 -14.31 1.45 -9.06
C SER A 108 -14.22 2.50 -7.95
N ARG A 109 -14.91 3.61 -8.16
CA ARG A 109 -14.95 4.74 -7.22
C ARG A 109 -16.23 4.72 -6.41
N PRO A 110 -16.16 4.50 -5.08
CA PRO A 110 -17.31 4.61 -4.19
C PRO A 110 -17.90 6.02 -4.22
N SER A 111 -19.21 6.13 -4.19
CA SER A 111 -19.92 7.43 -4.14
C SER A 111 -19.96 8.02 -2.72
N GLN A 112 -19.71 7.22 -1.71
CA GLN A 112 -19.67 7.62 -0.28
C GLN A 112 -18.36 7.11 0.34
N PRO A 113 -17.83 7.79 1.37
CA PRO A 113 -16.61 7.38 2.05
C PRO A 113 -16.76 6.00 2.71
N PRO A 114 -16.06 4.95 2.24
CA PRO A 114 -16.10 3.65 2.89
C PRO A 114 -15.38 3.67 4.25
N SER A 115 -15.81 2.80 5.16
CA SER A 115 -15.03 2.46 6.35
C SER A 115 -13.89 1.49 6.00
N ILE A 116 -12.94 1.28 6.93
CA ILE A 116 -11.89 0.25 6.79
C ILE A 116 -12.52 -1.13 6.62
N SER A 117 -13.61 -1.42 7.34
CA SER A 117 -14.35 -2.68 7.19
C SER A 117 -14.96 -2.87 5.81
N ASP A 118 -15.47 -1.80 5.18
CA ASP A 118 -16.03 -1.86 3.82
C ASP A 118 -14.93 -2.16 2.80
N TYR A 119 -13.79 -1.48 2.90
CA TYR A 119 -12.61 -1.76 2.07
C TYR A 119 -12.16 -3.21 2.21
N VAL A 120 -12.06 -3.72 3.43
CA VAL A 120 -11.64 -5.11 3.69
C VAL A 120 -12.65 -6.11 3.14
N ASN A 121 -13.95 -5.86 3.28
CA ASN A 121 -14.98 -6.71 2.67
C ASN A 121 -14.82 -6.79 1.15
N ALA A 122 -14.53 -5.66 0.51
CA ALA A 122 -14.33 -5.60 -0.92
C ALA A 122 -13.06 -6.37 -1.35
N LEU A 123 -11.94 -6.20 -0.66
CA LEU A 123 -10.70 -6.92 -0.94
C LEU A 123 -10.85 -8.43 -0.70
N ARG A 124 -11.57 -8.84 0.35
CA ARG A 124 -11.86 -10.26 0.61
C ARG A 124 -12.69 -10.88 -0.51
N ALA A 125 -13.70 -10.18 -1.02
CA ALA A 125 -14.47 -10.64 -2.17
C ALA A 125 -13.58 -10.83 -3.41
N ALA A 126 -12.65 -9.90 -3.65
CA ALA A 126 -11.68 -10.01 -4.74
C ALA A 126 -10.74 -11.22 -4.56
N LEU A 127 -10.26 -11.49 -3.36
CA LEU A 127 -9.43 -12.65 -3.06
C LEU A 127 -10.19 -13.97 -3.27
N ALA A 128 -11.45 -14.03 -2.84
CA ALA A 128 -12.32 -15.19 -3.07
C ALA A 128 -12.55 -15.45 -4.56
N HIS A 129 -12.77 -14.39 -5.36
CA HIS A 129 -12.88 -14.48 -6.81
C HIS A 129 -11.61 -15.08 -7.46
N LEU A 130 -10.44 -14.66 -6.96
CA LEU A 130 -9.14 -15.16 -7.43
C LEU A 130 -8.73 -16.51 -6.81
N LYS A 131 -9.59 -17.12 -5.99
CA LYS A 131 -9.35 -18.39 -5.29
C LYS A 131 -8.07 -18.36 -4.44
N VAL A 132 -7.86 -17.26 -3.73
CA VAL A 132 -6.75 -17.09 -2.79
C VAL A 132 -7.30 -17.28 -1.38
N ASP A 133 -7.15 -18.47 -0.83
CA ASP A 133 -7.70 -18.84 0.48
C ASP A 133 -6.81 -18.35 1.63
N ARG A 134 -5.49 -18.27 1.40
CA ARG A 134 -4.53 -17.88 2.44
C ARG A 134 -3.31 -17.20 1.82
N ALA A 135 -2.85 -16.10 2.44
CA ALA A 135 -1.76 -15.28 1.93
C ALA A 135 -0.85 -14.72 3.04
N VAL A 136 0.36 -14.33 2.66
CA VAL A 136 1.13 -13.31 3.38
C VAL A 136 0.60 -11.96 2.94
N VAL A 137 0.09 -11.17 3.87
CA VAL A 137 -0.43 -9.83 3.61
C VAL A 137 0.66 -8.79 3.85
N VAL A 138 0.85 -7.91 2.89
CA VAL A 138 1.82 -6.81 2.98
C VAL A 138 1.08 -5.50 2.83
N GLY A 139 1.28 -4.60 3.75
CA GLY A 139 0.67 -3.28 3.72
C GLY A 139 1.69 -2.16 3.90
N HIS A 140 1.41 -1.02 3.28
CA HIS A 140 2.12 0.22 3.52
C HIS A 140 1.12 1.31 3.93
N HIS A 141 1.39 2.00 5.05
CA HIS A 141 0.52 3.04 5.62
C HIS A 141 -0.95 2.61 5.69
N THR A 142 -1.84 3.20 4.87
CA THR A 142 -3.25 2.80 4.77
C THR A 142 -3.40 1.30 4.52
N GLY A 143 -2.52 0.72 3.69
CA GLY A 143 -2.49 -0.72 3.43
C GLY A 143 -2.22 -1.56 4.68
N VAL A 144 -1.47 -1.04 5.67
CA VAL A 144 -1.29 -1.73 6.96
C VAL A 144 -2.62 -1.77 7.72
N THR A 145 -3.38 -0.67 7.72
CA THR A 145 -4.69 -0.65 8.40
C THR A 145 -5.65 -1.67 7.76
N LEU A 146 -5.66 -1.75 6.43
CA LEU A 146 -6.43 -2.77 5.70
C LEU A 146 -5.97 -4.19 6.07
N GLY A 147 -4.66 -4.42 6.12
CA GLY A 147 -4.07 -5.70 6.48
C GLY A 147 -4.37 -6.12 7.93
N VAL A 148 -4.31 -5.19 8.87
CA VAL A 148 -4.65 -5.43 10.28
C VAL A 148 -6.13 -5.80 10.43
N GLU A 149 -7.04 -5.02 9.84
CA GLU A 149 -8.48 -5.33 9.89
C GLU A 149 -8.79 -6.65 9.18
N PHE A 150 -8.14 -6.93 8.06
CA PHE A 150 -8.29 -8.21 7.38
C PHE A 150 -7.83 -9.37 8.27
N ALA A 151 -6.64 -9.29 8.84
CA ALA A 151 -6.10 -10.33 9.72
C ALA A 151 -6.91 -10.50 11.02
N ARG A 152 -7.49 -9.42 11.55
CA ARG A 152 -8.36 -9.46 12.73
C ARG A 152 -9.67 -10.20 12.44
N ARG A 153 -10.26 -9.98 11.25
CA ARG A 153 -11.57 -10.56 10.86
C ARG A 153 -11.48 -11.96 10.25
N ALA A 154 -10.36 -12.30 9.64
CA ALA A 154 -10.14 -13.56 8.96
C ALA A 154 -8.70 -14.07 9.21
N PRO A 155 -8.33 -14.35 10.48
CA PRO A 155 -6.97 -14.76 10.82
C PRO A 155 -6.55 -16.06 10.11
N GLU A 156 -7.49 -16.92 9.77
CA GLU A 156 -7.24 -18.16 9.03
C GLU A 156 -6.76 -17.91 7.58
N GLN A 157 -7.13 -16.77 7.00
CA GLN A 157 -6.73 -16.37 5.65
C GLN A 157 -5.37 -15.66 5.61
N VAL A 158 -4.82 -15.27 6.77
CA VAL A 158 -3.56 -14.54 6.87
C VAL A 158 -2.49 -15.39 7.52
N GLN A 159 -1.44 -15.71 6.77
CA GLN A 159 -0.31 -16.48 7.28
C GLN A 159 0.63 -15.61 8.14
N CYS A 160 0.85 -14.40 7.70
CA CYS A 160 1.67 -13.39 8.35
C CYS A 160 1.29 -12.01 7.79
N LEU A 161 1.33 -10.99 8.62
CA LEU A 161 1.20 -9.60 8.20
C LEU A 161 2.57 -8.94 8.19
N VAL A 162 2.88 -8.23 7.12
CA VAL A 162 4.07 -7.36 7.03
C VAL A 162 3.58 -5.93 6.86
N GLY A 163 3.83 -5.08 7.83
CA GLY A 163 3.39 -3.69 7.84
C GLY A 163 4.57 -2.74 7.82
N HIS A 164 4.57 -1.81 6.85
CA HIS A 164 5.52 -0.70 6.79
C HIS A 164 4.79 0.62 7.07
N GLY A 165 5.27 1.38 8.06
CA GLY A 165 4.65 2.63 8.49
C GLY A 165 3.25 2.40 9.07
N VAL A 166 3.16 1.93 10.31
CA VAL A 166 1.92 1.56 10.99
C VAL A 166 1.19 2.81 11.49
N PRO A 167 -0.01 3.18 11.00
CA PRO A 167 -0.65 4.44 11.35
C PRO A 167 -1.41 4.36 12.70
N ILE A 168 -0.72 4.59 13.79
CA ILE A 168 -1.33 4.74 15.12
C ILE A 168 -1.36 6.20 15.53
N TYR A 169 -2.54 6.78 15.54
CA TYR A 169 -2.76 8.18 15.93
C TYR A 169 -3.42 8.28 17.29
N THR A 170 -3.09 9.32 18.05
CA THR A 170 -3.90 9.74 19.19
C THR A 170 -5.22 10.36 18.69
N GLU A 171 -6.21 10.43 19.56
CA GLU A 171 -7.50 11.06 19.23
C GLU A 171 -7.32 12.50 18.74
N ALA A 172 -6.46 13.28 19.40
CA ALA A 172 -6.15 14.65 19.01
C ALA A 172 -5.51 14.74 17.62
N GLU A 173 -4.56 13.85 17.30
CA GLU A 173 -3.92 13.79 15.99
C GLU A 173 -4.92 13.38 14.90
N ALA A 174 -5.75 12.39 15.17
CA ALA A 174 -6.80 11.94 14.23
C ALA A 174 -7.81 13.06 13.96
N LYS A 175 -8.29 13.73 15.01
CA LYS A 175 -9.20 14.87 14.89
C LYS A 175 -8.59 16.01 14.09
N ALA A 176 -7.34 16.37 14.35
CA ALA A 176 -6.65 17.42 13.60
C ALA A 176 -6.54 17.07 12.11
N ARG A 177 -6.22 15.81 11.77
CA ARG A 177 -6.13 15.33 10.39
C ARG A 177 -7.49 15.33 9.68
N LEU A 178 -8.56 14.93 10.37
CA LEU A 178 -9.91 14.96 9.83
C LEU A 178 -10.42 16.39 9.57
N ALA A 179 -9.91 17.36 10.30
CA ALA A 179 -10.26 18.77 10.13
C ALA A 179 -9.48 19.50 9.02
N ASN A 180 -8.41 18.88 8.50
CA ASN A 180 -7.64 19.47 7.42
C ASN A 180 -8.49 19.59 6.15
N PRO A 181 -8.44 20.74 5.46
CA PRO A 181 -9.15 20.89 4.19
C PRO A 181 -8.58 19.91 3.15
N HIS A 182 -9.48 19.39 2.32
CA HIS A 182 -9.06 18.58 1.19
C HIS A 182 -8.40 19.45 0.13
N TRP A 183 -7.46 18.84 -0.60
CA TRP A 183 -6.84 19.52 -1.71
C TRP A 183 -7.88 19.75 -2.81
N ASP A 184 -8.01 21.02 -3.24
CA ASP A 184 -8.83 21.38 -4.41
C ASP A 184 -8.17 20.86 -5.68
N GLN A 185 -8.79 19.87 -6.31
CA GLN A 185 -8.37 19.28 -7.58
C GLN A 185 -9.15 19.85 -8.77
N SER A 186 -9.91 20.91 -8.56
CA SER A 186 -10.69 21.54 -9.63
C SER A 186 -9.79 21.95 -10.79
N TYR A 187 -10.33 21.78 -12.00
CA TYR A 187 -9.65 22.17 -13.21
C TYR A 187 -9.32 23.67 -13.18
N LYS A 188 -8.07 24.00 -13.43
CA LYS A 188 -7.59 25.37 -13.57
C LYS A 188 -7.05 25.57 -14.99
N PRO A 189 -7.27 26.76 -15.60
CA PRO A 189 -6.69 27.09 -16.90
C PRO A 189 -5.18 26.82 -16.91
N GLU A 190 -4.65 26.46 -18.08
CA GLU A 190 -3.20 26.23 -18.30
C GLU A 190 -2.61 25.12 -17.44
N GLY A 191 -3.44 24.29 -16.78
CA GLY A 191 -2.97 23.18 -15.96
C GLY A 191 -2.35 23.61 -14.63
N ALA A 192 -2.67 24.79 -14.12
CA ALA A 192 -2.09 25.33 -12.88
C ALA A 192 -2.30 24.40 -11.67
N HIS A 193 -3.43 23.70 -11.56
CA HIS A 193 -3.68 22.70 -10.53
C HIS A 193 -2.65 21.56 -10.52
N LEU A 194 -2.14 21.15 -11.70
CA LEU A 194 -1.11 20.12 -11.84
C LEU A 194 0.25 20.63 -11.39
N SER A 195 0.65 21.81 -11.88
CA SER A 195 1.94 22.41 -11.56
C SER A 195 2.05 22.81 -10.08
N GLU A 196 0.98 23.35 -9.49
CA GLU A 196 0.93 23.65 -8.05
C GLU A 196 1.14 22.39 -7.19
N ARG A 197 0.48 21.29 -7.56
CA ARG A 197 0.63 20.02 -6.84
C ARG A 197 2.01 19.40 -7.01
N TYR A 198 2.54 19.47 -8.21
CA TYR A 198 3.91 19.03 -8.48
C TYR A 198 4.92 19.83 -7.64
N ALA A 199 4.81 21.15 -7.62
CA ALA A 199 5.67 22.02 -6.82
C ALA A 199 5.57 21.73 -5.31
N PHE A 200 4.35 21.51 -4.79
CA PHE A 200 4.13 21.16 -3.40
C PHE A 200 4.79 19.83 -3.00
N LEU A 201 4.70 18.81 -3.86
CA LEU A 201 5.28 17.49 -3.59
C LEU A 201 6.78 17.45 -3.85
N SER A 202 7.31 18.26 -4.76
CA SER A 202 8.74 18.27 -5.10
C SER A 202 9.62 18.62 -3.90
N GLY A 203 9.16 19.52 -3.04
CA GLY A 203 9.85 19.86 -1.80
C GLY A 203 9.92 18.72 -0.76
N ARG A 204 9.01 17.74 -0.87
CA ARG A 204 8.93 16.60 0.06
C ARG A 204 9.59 15.33 -0.48
N LEU A 205 9.64 15.21 -1.79
CA LEU A 205 10.16 14.03 -2.51
C LEU A 205 11.42 14.38 -3.30
N ALA A 206 12.16 15.40 -2.85
CA ALA A 206 13.43 15.79 -3.43
C ALA A 206 14.38 14.58 -3.45
N GLY A 207 14.96 14.29 -4.62
CA GLY A 207 15.87 13.15 -4.80
C GLY A 207 15.18 11.85 -5.27
N SER A 208 13.86 11.82 -5.40
CA SER A 208 13.13 10.68 -5.96
C SER A 208 12.14 11.11 -7.07
N PRO A 209 12.65 11.36 -8.31
CA PRO A 209 11.81 11.80 -9.42
C PRO A 209 10.65 10.84 -9.73
N ASP A 210 10.90 9.53 -9.64
CA ASP A 210 9.87 8.50 -9.84
C ASP A 210 8.77 8.59 -8.81
N ALA A 211 9.14 8.69 -7.52
CA ALA A 211 8.16 8.81 -6.45
C ALA A 211 7.33 10.10 -6.58
N LEU A 212 7.98 11.21 -6.98
CA LEU A 212 7.29 12.47 -7.24
C LEU A 212 6.30 12.33 -8.39
N HIS A 213 6.73 11.79 -9.54
CA HIS A 213 5.87 11.59 -10.71
C HIS A 213 4.64 10.76 -10.36
N TRP A 214 4.85 9.58 -9.77
CA TRP A 214 3.76 8.67 -9.44
C TRP A 214 2.87 9.19 -8.33
N SER A 215 3.39 9.96 -7.36
CA SER A 215 2.58 10.60 -6.33
C SER A 215 1.61 11.62 -6.91
N VAL A 216 2.08 12.46 -7.85
CA VAL A 216 1.23 13.44 -8.54
C VAL A 216 0.19 12.73 -9.38
N PHE A 217 0.63 11.76 -10.21
CA PHE A 217 -0.26 11.02 -11.08
C PHE A 217 -1.34 10.24 -10.31
N SER A 218 -0.95 9.54 -9.25
CA SER A 218 -1.87 8.77 -8.42
C SER A 218 -2.93 9.63 -7.76
N LEU A 219 -2.55 10.82 -7.29
CA LEU A 219 -3.47 11.76 -6.67
C LEU A 219 -4.57 12.19 -7.65
N PHE A 220 -4.19 12.62 -8.85
CA PHE A 220 -5.16 13.06 -9.85
C PHE A 220 -5.96 11.90 -10.45
N LEU A 221 -5.37 10.71 -10.52
CA LEU A 221 -6.09 9.50 -10.90
C LEU A 221 -7.18 9.14 -9.88
N ALA A 222 -6.91 9.29 -8.57
CA ALA A 222 -7.91 9.09 -7.52
C ALA A 222 -9.05 10.11 -7.59
N GLY A 223 -8.74 11.34 -8.02
CA GLY A 223 -9.73 12.41 -8.21
C GLY A 223 -10.22 13.04 -6.91
N PRO A 224 -11.38 13.72 -6.90
CA PRO A 224 -11.82 14.56 -5.80
C PRO A 224 -12.11 13.79 -4.49
N ASN A 225 -12.23 12.46 -4.55
CA ASN A 225 -12.48 11.60 -3.40
C ASN A 225 -11.20 10.93 -2.86
N GLU A 226 -10.02 11.41 -3.24
CA GLU A 226 -8.72 10.85 -2.84
C GLU A 226 -8.53 10.74 -1.32
N TRP A 227 -9.22 11.59 -0.58
CA TRP A 227 -9.17 11.66 0.88
C TRP A 227 -9.95 10.54 1.60
N PHE A 228 -10.83 9.79 0.91
CA PHE A 228 -11.68 8.76 1.52
C PHE A 228 -10.88 7.75 2.35
N GLY A 229 -9.82 7.22 1.79
CA GLY A 229 -9.00 6.22 2.46
C GLY A 229 -8.26 6.77 3.68
N HIS A 230 -7.72 7.99 3.60
CA HIS A 230 -7.11 8.65 4.75
C HIS A 230 -8.11 8.87 5.88
N HIS A 231 -9.32 9.37 5.56
CA HIS A 231 -10.37 9.58 6.56
C HIS A 231 -10.85 8.26 7.18
N ALA A 232 -10.88 7.17 6.41
CA ALA A 232 -11.18 5.85 6.96
C ALA A 232 -10.13 5.44 8.00
N VAL A 233 -8.83 5.67 7.73
CA VAL A 233 -7.72 5.40 8.67
C VAL A 233 -7.84 6.26 9.91
N PHE A 234 -8.11 7.56 9.78
CA PHE A 234 -8.18 8.47 10.93
C PHE A 234 -9.39 8.20 11.84
N ARG A 235 -10.41 7.50 11.36
CA ARG A 235 -11.57 7.07 12.14
C ARG A 235 -11.44 5.66 12.71
N TYR A 236 -10.39 4.92 12.33
CA TYR A 236 -10.21 3.53 12.71
C TYR A 236 -9.42 3.40 14.03
N ASP A 237 -9.91 2.57 14.95
CA ASP A 237 -9.17 2.23 16.17
C ASP A 237 -8.06 1.23 15.88
N MET A 238 -6.96 1.75 15.35
CA MET A 238 -5.79 0.94 15.00
C MET A 238 -5.13 0.34 16.23
N ALA A 239 -5.09 1.06 17.34
CA ALA A 239 -4.47 0.59 18.58
C ALA A 239 -5.25 -0.60 19.19
N GLY A 240 -6.57 -0.51 19.23
CA GLY A 240 -7.43 -1.62 19.65
C GLY A 240 -7.29 -2.83 18.74
N ALA A 241 -7.33 -2.62 17.43
CA ALA A 241 -7.21 -3.71 16.45
C ALA A 241 -5.86 -4.44 16.53
N ILE A 242 -4.76 -3.72 16.73
CA ILE A 242 -3.41 -4.32 16.91
C ILE A 242 -3.34 -5.18 18.18
N LYS A 243 -3.97 -4.75 19.28
CA LYS A 243 -4.02 -5.56 20.52
C LYS A 243 -4.74 -6.90 20.31
N GLU A 244 -5.79 -6.90 19.47
CA GLU A 244 -6.58 -8.10 19.19
C GLU A 244 -5.96 -9.02 18.12
N LEU A 245 -4.90 -8.58 17.43
CA LEU A 245 -4.31 -9.31 16.32
C LEU A 245 -3.72 -10.67 16.79
N LYS A 246 -4.17 -11.76 16.15
CA LYS A 246 -3.78 -13.14 16.50
C LYS A 246 -2.75 -13.74 15.55
N VAL A 247 -2.47 -13.07 14.44
CA VAL A 247 -1.49 -13.53 13.46
C VAL A 247 -0.11 -12.93 13.72
N PRO A 248 0.97 -13.60 13.31
CA PRO A 248 2.31 -13.03 13.38
C PRO A 248 2.39 -11.74 12.55
N MET A 249 3.06 -10.73 13.07
CA MET A 249 3.30 -9.49 12.35
C MET A 249 4.79 -9.12 12.36
N ILE A 250 5.25 -8.64 11.19
CA ILE A 250 6.54 -8.01 11.02
C ILE A 250 6.29 -6.54 10.76
N VAL A 251 6.86 -5.71 11.60
CA VAL A 251 6.81 -4.26 11.46
C VAL A 251 8.11 -3.78 10.85
N LEU A 252 8.00 -3.17 9.68
CA LEU A 252 9.10 -2.50 9.01
C LEU A 252 9.03 -1.01 9.32
N SER A 253 10.17 -0.39 9.61
CA SER A 253 10.27 1.05 9.76
C SER A 253 11.54 1.55 9.08
N ASN A 254 11.50 2.82 8.70
CA ASN A 254 12.60 3.55 8.12
C ASN A 254 12.56 4.96 8.74
N PRO A 255 13.69 5.50 9.24
CA PRO A 255 13.74 6.85 9.81
C PRO A 255 13.21 7.95 8.89
N ASP A 256 13.25 7.73 7.56
CA ASP A 256 12.72 8.67 6.58
C ASP A 256 11.21 8.48 6.30
N ASP A 257 10.56 7.48 6.92
CA ASP A 257 9.13 7.25 6.75
C ASP A 257 8.30 8.28 7.53
N LEU A 258 7.23 8.78 6.91
CA LEU A 258 6.33 9.76 7.52
C LEU A 258 5.65 9.27 8.81
N LEU A 259 5.61 7.95 9.03
CA LEU A 259 4.99 7.32 10.20
C LEU A 259 6.02 6.68 11.14
N ASP A 260 7.33 6.94 10.97
CA ASP A 260 8.35 6.41 11.88
C ASP A 260 8.08 6.83 13.34
N PHE A 261 7.55 8.03 13.56
CA PHE A 261 7.16 8.52 14.89
C PHE A 261 6.11 7.66 15.61
N THR A 262 5.43 6.76 14.90
CA THR A 262 4.43 5.84 15.49
C THR A 262 5.05 4.51 15.94
N LEU A 263 6.29 4.23 15.58
CA LEU A 263 6.94 2.94 15.83
C LEU A 263 6.95 2.55 17.30
N ASP A 264 7.29 3.49 18.17
CA ASP A 264 7.32 3.24 19.63
C ASP A 264 5.91 2.99 20.19
N ARG A 265 4.88 3.55 19.58
CA ARG A 265 3.48 3.27 19.94
C ARG A 265 3.12 1.81 19.65
N VAL A 266 3.56 1.29 18.48
CA VAL A 266 3.35 -0.12 18.12
C VAL A 266 4.11 -1.02 19.09
N ARG A 267 5.38 -0.71 19.38
CA ARG A 267 6.20 -1.47 20.34
C ARG A 267 5.58 -1.52 21.73
N ALA A 268 5.05 -0.40 22.20
CA ALA A 268 4.38 -0.34 23.51
C ALA A 268 3.14 -1.23 23.59
N LEU A 269 2.48 -1.51 22.45
CA LEU A 269 1.29 -2.37 22.40
C LEU A 269 1.63 -3.86 22.23
N ARG A 270 2.69 -4.18 21.46
CA ARG A 270 2.96 -5.54 20.96
C ARG A 270 4.46 -5.81 20.87
N LEU A 271 5.10 -6.11 22.01
CA LEU A 271 6.51 -6.50 22.08
C LEU A 271 6.82 -7.85 21.37
N ASP A 272 5.81 -8.66 21.15
CA ASP A 272 5.91 -9.98 20.51
C ASP A 272 6.01 -9.89 18.97
N PHE A 273 5.81 -8.73 18.38
CA PHE A 273 6.01 -8.53 16.95
C PHE A 273 7.50 -8.52 16.58
N SER A 274 7.80 -8.90 15.34
CA SER A 274 9.14 -8.78 14.79
C SER A 274 9.36 -7.38 14.21
N TYR A 275 10.35 -6.66 14.71
CA TYR A 275 10.69 -5.30 14.24
C TYR A 275 11.96 -5.34 13.39
N ARG A 276 11.96 -4.62 12.25
CA ARG A 276 13.08 -4.55 11.33
C ARG A 276 13.25 -3.13 10.78
#